data_5de3aec531fdf913f98bb87349f96cad
#
_entry.id   5de3aec531fdf913f98bb87349f96cad
#
_cell.length_a   1.000
_cell.length_b   1.000
_cell.length_c   1.000
_cell.angle_alpha   90.00
_cell.angle_beta   90.00
_cell.angle_gamma   90.00
#
_symmetry.space_group_name_H-M   'P 1'
#
loop_
_entity.id
_entity.type
_entity.pdbx_description
1 polymer ?
#
loop_
_entity_poly.entity_id
_entity_poly.type
_entity_poly.pdbx_seq_one_letter_code
_entity_poly.pdbx_strand_id
1 'polypeptide(L)'
;MWSALGINSSAVFDPTQAIDWTTSDRLPGGRGGRAAFAAGPDAGTCSNGAGDISGVSQLTSPSIGIPSSQGALRLTFDHYIASEAGFDGGNVKISVNGGGFQLVPASAFVFNEYNTTLATQAQGNTNPLRGQAGFSGTDGGEVHGSWGQSQIDLSMVGVHPGDTVQLRFDFGRDGCGGNDGWYVDNVAMSTCLAGSGKAAAREE
;
A
#
# COMPACT_ATOMS: atom_id res chain seq x y z
N MET A 1 -0.83 -7.61 -16.27
CA MET A 1 0.35 -7.88 -15.42
C MET A 1 0.56 -6.65 -14.56
N TRP A 2 0.94 -6.78 -13.29
CA TRP A 2 1.33 -5.66 -12.44
C TRP A 2 2.61 -5.02 -12.97
N SER A 3 2.74 -3.71 -12.83
CA SER A 3 3.94 -2.95 -13.19
C SER A 3 4.59 -2.38 -11.93
N ALA A 4 5.91 -2.43 -11.87
CA ALA A 4 6.73 -1.86 -10.80
C ALA A 4 7.54 -0.68 -11.34
N LEU A 5 7.68 0.37 -10.53
CA LEU A 5 8.46 1.56 -10.84
C LEU A 5 9.04 2.14 -9.55
N GLY A 6 10.36 2.23 -9.46
CA GLY A 6 11.05 2.98 -8.42
C GLY A 6 11.39 4.39 -8.92
N ILE A 7 11.18 5.37 -8.06
CA ILE A 7 11.49 6.77 -8.33
C ILE A 7 12.40 7.26 -7.20
N ASN A 8 13.64 7.62 -7.53
CA ASN A 8 14.52 8.33 -6.62
C ASN A 8 14.15 9.84 -6.65
N SER A 9 13.93 10.42 -5.49
CA SER A 9 13.57 11.83 -5.33
C SER A 9 14.67 12.65 -4.64
N SER A 10 15.86 12.07 -4.44
CA SER A 10 16.97 12.81 -3.86
C SER A 10 17.38 14.00 -4.72
N ALA A 11 17.97 15.01 -4.08
CA ALA A 11 18.46 16.20 -4.77
C ALA A 11 19.61 15.90 -5.76
N VAL A 12 20.31 14.79 -5.53
CA VAL A 12 21.33 14.23 -6.44
C VAL A 12 20.74 12.98 -7.05
N PHE A 13 20.05 13.13 -8.19
CA PHE A 13 19.42 12.01 -8.88
C PHE A 13 20.46 11.00 -9.35
N ASP A 14 20.44 9.83 -8.75
CA ASP A 14 21.15 8.65 -9.19
C ASP A 14 20.14 7.56 -9.54
N PRO A 15 19.90 7.25 -10.82
CA PRO A 15 18.93 6.24 -11.21
C PRO A 15 19.27 4.84 -10.70
N THR A 16 20.53 4.58 -10.30
CA THR A 16 20.93 3.30 -9.71
C THR A 16 20.42 3.12 -8.28
N GLN A 17 19.98 4.20 -7.64
CA GLN A 17 19.39 4.19 -6.29
C GLN A 17 17.86 4.07 -6.31
N ALA A 18 17.23 4.08 -7.47
CA ALA A 18 15.81 3.78 -7.56
C ALA A 18 15.56 2.32 -7.18
N ILE A 19 14.62 2.09 -6.27
CA ILE A 19 14.28 0.76 -5.76
C ILE A 19 12.91 0.37 -6.28
N ASP A 20 12.87 -0.64 -7.14
CA ASP A 20 11.62 -1.19 -7.67
C ASP A 20 11.00 -2.18 -6.70
N TRP A 21 9.68 -2.37 -6.84
CA TRP A 21 9.05 -3.56 -6.28
C TRP A 21 9.60 -4.82 -6.94
N THR A 22 9.86 -5.83 -6.13
CA THR A 22 10.32 -7.14 -6.55
C THR A 22 9.33 -8.22 -6.10
N THR A 23 9.64 -9.49 -6.34
CA THR A 23 8.93 -10.61 -5.75
C THR A 23 9.87 -11.35 -4.81
N SER A 24 9.45 -11.53 -3.56
CA SER A 24 10.21 -12.30 -2.55
C SER A 24 9.53 -13.63 -2.27
N ASP A 25 10.32 -14.69 -2.13
CA ASP A 25 9.94 -15.99 -1.59
C ASP A 25 10.50 -16.21 -0.16
N ARG A 26 11.23 -15.22 0.36
CA ARG A 26 11.72 -15.17 1.73
C ARG A 26 10.83 -14.25 2.54
N LEU A 27 9.70 -14.78 3.00
CA LEU A 27 8.70 -13.98 3.70
C LEU A 27 8.97 -13.97 5.21
N PRO A 28 8.85 -12.83 5.90
CA PRO A 28 9.01 -12.73 7.33
C PRO A 28 7.94 -13.54 8.09
N GLY A 29 8.18 -13.81 9.36
CA GLY A 29 7.24 -14.52 10.24
C GLY A 29 6.97 -15.98 9.85
N GLY A 30 7.82 -16.58 9.01
CA GLY A 30 7.67 -17.99 8.58
C GLY A 30 6.51 -18.21 7.58
N ARG A 31 5.96 -17.14 6.98
CA ARG A 31 4.93 -17.26 5.94
C ARG A 31 5.53 -17.94 4.71
N GLY A 32 4.84 -18.93 4.17
CA GLY A 32 5.20 -19.59 2.92
C GLY A 32 4.63 -18.86 1.71
N GLY A 33 5.14 -19.18 0.52
CA GLY A 33 4.67 -18.61 -0.74
C GLY A 33 5.55 -17.48 -1.26
N ARG A 34 4.95 -16.55 -1.97
CA ARG A 34 5.63 -15.40 -2.58
C ARG A 34 4.77 -14.15 -2.41
N ALA A 35 5.41 -13.02 -2.14
CA ALA A 35 4.74 -11.72 -2.03
C ALA A 35 5.45 -10.67 -2.89
N ALA A 36 4.74 -9.62 -3.28
CA ALA A 36 5.37 -8.40 -3.78
C ALA A 36 6.11 -7.73 -2.61
N PHE A 37 7.30 -7.20 -2.87
CA PHE A 37 8.18 -6.64 -1.85
C PHE A 37 8.79 -5.32 -2.33
N ALA A 38 8.62 -4.27 -1.54
CA ALA A 38 9.32 -3.00 -1.65
C ALA A 38 10.35 -2.89 -0.51
N ALA A 39 11.62 -2.88 -0.84
CA ALA A 39 12.67 -2.81 0.16
C ALA A 39 12.77 -1.41 0.78
N GLY A 40 12.99 -1.38 2.10
CA GLY A 40 13.37 -0.21 2.89
C GLY A 40 14.74 -0.43 3.52
N PRO A 41 15.85 -0.38 2.76
CA PRO A 41 17.16 -0.75 3.26
C PRO A 41 17.63 0.21 4.35
N ASP A 42 18.27 -0.33 5.39
CA ASP A 42 19.03 0.46 6.38
C ASP A 42 20.33 0.96 5.73
N ALA A 43 20.20 1.97 4.90
CA ALA A 43 21.27 2.55 4.10
C ALA A 43 21.01 4.03 3.84
N GLY A 44 21.92 4.67 3.14
CA GLY A 44 21.76 6.07 2.75
C GLY A 44 22.27 7.08 3.78
N THR A 45 21.97 8.34 3.55
CA THR A 45 22.32 9.45 4.43
C THR A 45 21.10 10.31 4.71
N CYS A 46 20.89 10.70 5.97
CA CYS A 46 19.80 11.60 6.38
C CYS A 46 20.04 13.07 5.98
N SER A 47 20.94 13.34 5.09
CA SER A 47 21.22 14.67 4.55
C SER A 47 20.96 14.68 3.06
N ASN A 48 20.21 15.68 2.58
CA ASN A 48 19.95 15.89 1.16
C ASN A 48 21.28 16.03 0.38
N GLY A 49 21.81 14.93 -0.14
CA GLY A 49 23.12 14.90 -0.82
C GLY A 49 23.46 13.54 -1.39
N ALA A 50 24.74 13.34 -1.67
CA ALA A 50 25.23 12.06 -2.15
C ALA A 50 24.95 10.95 -1.13
N GLY A 51 24.30 9.87 -1.56
CA GLY A 51 23.86 8.77 -0.71
C GLY A 51 22.46 8.90 -0.11
N ASP A 52 21.73 9.98 -0.37
CA ASP A 52 20.32 10.11 -0.06
C ASP A 52 19.51 9.16 -0.94
N ILE A 53 18.78 8.21 -0.31
CA ILE A 53 17.96 7.20 -1.01
C ILE A 53 16.47 7.55 -1.00
N SER A 54 16.11 8.81 -0.68
CA SER A 54 14.72 9.26 -0.72
C SER A 54 14.04 8.88 -2.04
N GLY A 55 12.88 8.29 -1.94
CA GLY A 55 12.17 7.85 -3.14
C GLY A 55 10.86 7.16 -2.84
N VAL A 56 10.16 6.76 -3.88
CA VAL A 56 8.95 5.96 -3.81
C VAL A 56 9.01 4.79 -4.78
N SER A 57 8.68 3.61 -4.28
CA SER A 57 8.47 2.40 -5.07
C SER A 57 6.97 2.25 -5.33
N GLN A 58 6.57 2.13 -6.60
CA GLN A 58 5.17 2.06 -7.02
C GLN A 58 4.86 0.71 -7.65
N LEU A 59 3.83 0.02 -7.17
CA LEU A 59 3.31 -1.21 -7.73
C LEU A 59 1.89 -0.98 -8.23
N THR A 60 1.70 -0.98 -9.54
CA THR A 60 0.43 -0.66 -10.18
C THR A 60 -0.23 -1.91 -10.77
N SER A 61 -1.51 -2.11 -10.48
CA SER A 61 -2.31 -3.19 -11.05
C SER A 61 -2.59 -2.98 -12.54
N PRO A 62 -2.92 -4.04 -13.28
CA PRO A 62 -3.63 -3.86 -14.54
C PRO A 62 -4.96 -3.12 -14.31
N SER A 63 -5.56 -2.66 -15.39
CA SER A 63 -6.92 -2.13 -15.39
C SER A 63 -7.91 -3.26 -15.06
N ILE A 64 -8.81 -3.03 -14.12
CA ILE A 64 -9.77 -3.99 -13.59
C ILE A 64 -11.18 -3.46 -13.81
N GLY A 65 -11.97 -4.16 -14.61
CA GLY A 65 -13.38 -3.82 -14.79
C GLY A 65 -14.23 -4.24 -13.59
N ILE A 66 -15.04 -3.33 -13.09
CA ILE A 66 -15.97 -3.59 -11.99
C ILE A 66 -17.27 -4.19 -12.57
N PRO A 67 -17.74 -5.35 -12.07
CA PRO A 67 -18.98 -5.92 -12.53
C PRO A 67 -20.16 -4.95 -12.39
N SER A 68 -21.09 -4.98 -13.34
CA SER A 68 -22.30 -4.15 -13.31
C SER A 68 -23.34 -4.60 -12.26
N SER A 69 -23.11 -5.74 -11.61
CA SER A 69 -23.98 -6.27 -10.55
C SER A 69 -23.87 -5.42 -9.28
N GLN A 70 -25.02 -5.15 -8.67
CA GLN A 70 -25.09 -4.44 -7.40
C GLN A 70 -24.56 -5.33 -6.24
N GLY A 71 -23.67 -4.77 -5.42
CA GLY A 71 -23.12 -5.45 -4.25
C GLY A 71 -22.06 -4.60 -3.57
N ALA A 72 -21.79 -4.89 -2.31
CA ALA A 72 -20.68 -4.22 -1.61
C ALA A 72 -19.35 -4.63 -2.26
N LEU A 73 -18.61 -3.66 -2.76
CA LEU A 73 -17.31 -3.88 -3.41
C LEU A 73 -16.19 -3.72 -2.39
N ARG A 74 -15.44 -4.78 -2.17
CA ARG A 74 -14.34 -4.83 -1.21
C ARG A 74 -13.02 -5.08 -1.93
N LEU A 75 -11.99 -4.34 -1.51
CA LEU A 75 -10.60 -4.67 -1.75
C LEU A 75 -10.03 -5.24 -0.45
N THR A 76 -9.37 -6.38 -0.54
CA THR A 76 -8.60 -6.98 0.56
C THR A 76 -7.18 -7.23 0.12
N PHE A 77 -6.25 -7.12 1.04
CA PHE A 77 -4.85 -7.51 0.80
C PHE A 77 -4.19 -7.89 2.13
N ASP A 78 -3.33 -8.88 2.08
CA ASP A 78 -2.45 -9.21 3.18
C ASP A 78 -1.17 -8.39 3.06
N HIS A 79 -0.67 -7.90 4.17
CA HIS A 79 0.59 -7.16 4.16
C HIS A 79 1.38 -7.32 5.46
N TYR A 80 2.68 -7.08 5.35
CA TYR A 80 3.62 -6.99 6.45
C TYR A 80 4.48 -5.76 6.21
N ILE A 81 4.63 -4.91 7.21
CA ILE A 81 5.52 -3.76 7.14
C ILE A 81 6.49 -3.75 8.32
N ALA A 82 7.74 -3.43 8.02
CA ALA A 82 8.77 -3.08 8.99
C ALA A 82 9.62 -1.96 8.38
N SER A 83 9.40 -0.74 8.83
CA SER A 83 10.01 0.47 8.28
C SER A 83 10.39 1.45 9.37
N GLU A 84 11.13 2.50 9.06
CA GLU A 84 11.37 3.59 9.98
C GLU A 84 10.07 4.28 10.39
N ALA A 85 9.77 4.23 11.70
CA ALA A 85 8.48 4.68 12.21
C ALA A 85 8.22 6.17 11.95
N GLY A 86 7.16 6.46 11.22
CA GLY A 86 6.73 7.82 10.91
C GLY A 86 7.51 8.51 9.78
N PHE A 87 8.63 7.98 9.32
CA PHE A 87 9.41 8.54 8.20
C PHE A 87 9.21 7.75 6.92
N ASP A 88 9.38 6.43 6.98
CA ASP A 88 9.10 5.53 5.87
C ASP A 88 7.72 4.91 5.99
N GLY A 89 7.11 4.56 4.87
CA GLY A 89 5.83 3.87 4.92
C GLY A 89 5.15 3.71 3.58
N GLY A 90 4.05 2.95 3.62
CA GLY A 90 3.30 2.60 2.44
C GLY A 90 1.84 3.02 2.49
N ASN A 91 1.27 3.33 1.32
CA ASN A 91 -0.16 3.58 1.21
C ASN A 91 -0.75 3.03 -0.10
N VAL A 92 -2.07 2.97 -0.14
CA VAL A 92 -2.84 2.49 -1.29
C VAL A 92 -3.44 3.68 -2.01
N LYS A 93 -3.31 3.70 -3.32
CA LYS A 93 -3.93 4.67 -4.20
C LYS A 93 -4.81 3.97 -5.22
N ILE A 94 -5.83 4.68 -5.69
CA ILE A 94 -6.76 4.20 -6.70
C ILE A 94 -6.93 5.24 -7.80
N SER A 95 -7.02 4.75 -9.04
CA SER A 95 -7.47 5.51 -10.20
C SER A 95 -8.79 4.92 -10.67
N VAL A 96 -9.80 5.77 -10.90
CA VAL A 96 -11.11 5.38 -11.40
C VAL A 96 -11.28 5.96 -12.80
N ASN A 97 -11.70 5.12 -13.75
CA ASN A 97 -11.95 5.47 -15.15
C ASN A 97 -10.81 6.23 -15.83
N GLY A 98 -9.55 5.85 -15.51
CA GLY A 98 -8.36 6.48 -16.07
C GLY A 98 -8.03 7.86 -15.51
N GLY A 99 -8.67 8.27 -14.42
CA GLY A 99 -8.31 9.48 -13.68
C GLY A 99 -6.95 9.36 -12.97
N GLY A 100 -6.50 10.46 -12.36
CA GLY A 100 -5.27 10.46 -11.55
C GLY A 100 -5.38 9.55 -10.32
N PHE A 101 -4.27 8.95 -9.89
CA PHE A 101 -4.22 8.18 -8.67
C PHE A 101 -4.50 9.06 -7.44
N GLN A 102 -5.50 8.69 -6.66
CA GLN A 102 -5.87 9.35 -5.42
C GLN A 102 -5.56 8.44 -4.23
N LEU A 103 -5.08 9.02 -3.13
CA LEU A 103 -4.89 8.29 -1.87
C LEU A 103 -6.24 7.74 -1.39
N VAL A 104 -6.30 6.46 -1.09
CA VAL A 104 -7.44 5.87 -0.39
C VAL A 104 -7.46 6.45 1.03
N PRO A 105 -8.51 7.16 1.46
CA PRO A 105 -8.56 7.74 2.80
C PRO A 105 -8.72 6.65 3.87
N ALA A 106 -8.22 6.90 5.08
CA ALA A 106 -8.37 5.99 6.22
C ALA A 106 -9.85 5.61 6.46
N SER A 107 -10.76 6.56 6.29
CA SER A 107 -12.21 6.34 6.45
C SER A 107 -12.82 5.31 5.48
N ALA A 108 -12.13 4.95 4.39
CA ALA A 108 -12.59 3.90 3.48
C ALA A 108 -12.21 2.49 3.95
N PHE A 109 -11.30 2.39 4.92
CA PHE A 109 -10.96 1.10 5.52
C PHE A 109 -12.07 0.65 6.48
N VAL A 110 -12.44 -0.60 6.38
CA VAL A 110 -13.39 -1.26 7.28
C VAL A 110 -12.69 -2.19 8.26
N PHE A 111 -11.43 -2.48 8.01
CA PHE A 111 -10.56 -3.26 8.89
C PHE A 111 -9.10 -2.92 8.62
N ASN A 112 -8.29 -2.76 9.68
CA ASN A 112 -6.85 -2.51 9.68
C ASN A 112 -6.48 -1.33 8.76
N GLU A 113 -6.84 -0.12 9.18
CA GLU A 113 -6.54 1.13 8.49
C GLU A 113 -5.08 1.57 8.69
N TYR A 114 -4.68 2.64 8.02
CA TYR A 114 -3.39 3.28 8.25
C TYR A 114 -3.16 3.58 9.73
N ASN A 115 -1.97 3.30 10.21
CA ASN A 115 -1.62 3.48 11.62
C ASN A 115 -0.97 4.84 11.92
N THR A 116 -0.62 5.63 10.89
CA THR A 116 0.00 6.94 11.10
C THR A 116 -0.22 7.90 9.92
N THR A 117 0.16 9.16 10.13
CA THR A 117 0.47 10.14 9.10
C THR A 117 1.97 10.33 9.08
N LEU A 118 2.62 10.12 7.93
CA LEU A 118 4.06 10.25 7.79
C LEU A 118 4.49 11.69 8.11
N ALA A 119 5.62 11.83 8.80
CA ALA A 119 6.21 13.11 9.16
C ALA A 119 6.31 14.05 7.96
N THR A 120 6.19 15.33 8.21
CA THR A 120 6.24 16.37 7.17
C THR A 120 7.68 16.77 6.85
N GLN A 121 7.86 17.54 5.79
CA GLN A 121 9.16 18.14 5.47
C GLN A 121 9.69 19.05 6.60
N ALA A 122 8.79 19.74 7.30
CA ALA A 122 9.18 20.59 8.46
C ALA A 122 9.72 19.77 9.63
N GLN A 123 9.41 18.47 9.68
CA GLN A 123 9.92 17.51 10.65
C GLN A 123 11.17 16.76 10.14
N GLY A 124 11.72 17.15 9.00
CA GLY A 124 12.93 16.58 8.41
C GLY A 124 12.70 15.44 7.43
N ASN A 125 11.45 15.05 7.19
CA ASN A 125 11.14 13.92 6.30
C ASN A 125 11.28 14.31 4.82
N THR A 126 12.15 13.64 4.08
CA THR A 126 12.37 13.81 2.63
C THR A 126 11.56 12.81 1.78
N ASN A 127 10.85 11.89 2.42
CA ASN A 127 9.98 10.90 1.76
C ASN A 127 8.95 11.60 0.82
N PRO A 128 8.78 11.15 -0.42
CA PRO A 128 7.76 11.70 -1.33
C PRO A 128 6.33 11.58 -0.82
N LEU A 129 6.05 10.62 0.09
CA LEU A 129 4.73 10.41 0.71
C LEU A 129 4.56 11.20 2.02
N ARG A 130 5.51 12.05 2.41
CA ARG A 130 5.44 12.86 3.63
C ARG A 130 4.11 13.60 3.78
N GLY A 131 3.58 13.63 4.98
CA GLY A 131 2.29 14.24 5.28
C GLY A 131 1.07 13.44 4.82
N GLN A 132 1.25 12.28 4.19
CA GLN A 132 0.15 11.38 3.81
C GLN A 132 -0.08 10.34 4.90
N ALA A 133 -1.32 9.88 5.00
CA ALA A 133 -1.64 8.70 5.80
C ALA A 133 -0.99 7.44 5.20
N GLY A 134 -0.53 6.54 6.05
CA GLY A 134 0.15 5.32 5.61
C GLY A 134 0.35 4.30 6.73
N PHE A 135 0.76 3.12 6.33
CA PHE A 135 1.31 2.10 7.21
C PHE A 135 2.79 2.38 7.40
N SER A 136 3.27 2.35 8.65
CA SER A 136 4.66 2.69 8.98
C SER A 136 5.09 2.06 10.29
N GLY A 137 6.39 1.91 10.49
CA GLY A 137 6.96 1.40 11.72
C GLY A 137 7.03 -0.12 11.78
N THR A 138 7.09 -0.60 13.01
CA THR A 138 7.21 -1.99 13.39
C THR A 138 6.23 -2.32 14.52
N ASP A 139 6.21 -3.56 15.00
CA ASP A 139 5.37 -3.97 16.11
C ASP A 139 5.93 -3.47 17.45
N GLY A 140 5.42 -2.32 17.92
CA GLY A 140 5.60 -1.88 19.31
C GLY A 140 7.03 -1.74 19.82
N GLY A 141 7.99 -1.42 18.94
CA GLY A 141 9.42 -1.27 19.29
C GLY A 141 10.28 -2.49 18.95
N GLU A 142 9.69 -3.54 18.38
CA GLU A 142 10.43 -4.63 17.77
C GLU A 142 11.08 -4.16 16.44
N VAL A 143 12.07 -4.93 15.94
CA VAL A 143 12.65 -4.69 14.60
C VAL A 143 11.83 -5.36 13.49
N HIS A 144 10.74 -6.01 13.84
CA HIS A 144 9.89 -6.79 12.97
C HIS A 144 8.47 -6.24 12.97
N GLY A 145 7.72 -6.51 11.90
CA GLY A 145 6.29 -6.30 11.81
C GLY A 145 5.51 -7.62 11.99
N SER A 146 4.21 -7.55 11.75
CA SER A 146 3.31 -8.70 11.69
C SER A 146 2.59 -8.76 10.37
N TRP A 147 2.24 -9.97 9.90
CA TRP A 147 1.29 -10.13 8.82
C TRP A 147 -0.11 -9.78 9.31
N GLY A 148 -0.77 -8.90 8.59
CA GLY A 148 -2.17 -8.55 8.78
C GLY A 148 -2.90 -8.46 7.45
N GLN A 149 -4.22 -8.42 7.50
CA GLN A 149 -5.06 -8.15 6.35
C GLN A 149 -5.68 -6.77 6.50
N SER A 150 -5.70 -5.98 5.43
CA SER A 150 -6.48 -4.75 5.34
C SER A 150 -7.69 -4.94 4.43
N GLN A 151 -8.79 -4.24 4.73
CA GLN A 151 -10.02 -4.28 3.96
C GLN A 151 -10.54 -2.87 3.70
N ILE A 152 -10.85 -2.57 2.45
CA ILE A 152 -11.32 -1.26 1.99
C ILE A 152 -12.68 -1.41 1.34
N ASP A 153 -13.61 -0.53 1.68
CA ASP A 153 -14.87 -0.33 0.96
C ASP A 153 -14.64 0.60 -0.22
N LEU A 154 -14.64 0.06 -1.42
CA LEU A 154 -14.34 0.82 -2.62
C LEU A 154 -15.47 1.81 -3.00
N SER A 155 -16.68 1.64 -2.49
CA SER A 155 -17.75 2.62 -2.67
C SER A 155 -17.43 3.97 -1.99
N MET A 156 -16.65 3.94 -0.91
CA MET A 156 -16.21 5.12 -0.17
C MET A 156 -15.16 5.96 -0.92
N VAL A 157 -14.60 5.42 -1.99
CA VAL A 157 -13.67 6.15 -2.88
C VAL A 157 -14.26 6.40 -4.27
N GLY A 158 -15.59 6.35 -4.37
CA GLY A 158 -16.32 6.71 -5.57
C GLY A 158 -16.28 5.66 -6.69
N VAL A 159 -16.01 4.39 -6.37
CA VAL A 159 -16.09 3.29 -7.33
C VAL A 159 -17.52 2.77 -7.40
N HIS A 160 -18.05 2.65 -8.62
CA HIS A 160 -19.40 2.19 -8.90
C HIS A 160 -19.40 0.96 -9.83
N PRO A 161 -20.51 0.21 -9.86
CA PRO A 161 -20.67 -0.87 -10.85
C PRO A 161 -20.48 -0.36 -12.28
N GLY A 162 -19.69 -1.08 -13.08
CA GLY A 162 -19.36 -0.72 -14.46
C GLY A 162 -18.12 0.15 -14.63
N ASP A 163 -17.56 0.68 -13.55
CA ASP A 163 -16.31 1.44 -13.60
C ASP A 163 -15.11 0.55 -13.96
N THR A 164 -14.02 1.21 -14.31
CA THR A 164 -12.70 0.60 -14.47
C THR A 164 -11.75 1.20 -13.46
N VAL A 165 -11.03 0.38 -12.73
CA VAL A 165 -10.11 0.86 -11.69
C VAL A 165 -8.70 0.32 -11.90
N GLN A 166 -7.71 1.07 -11.40
CA GLN A 166 -6.36 0.60 -11.16
C GLN A 166 -6.00 0.87 -9.70
N LEU A 167 -5.35 -0.10 -9.09
CA LEU A 167 -4.78 0.01 -7.74
C LEU A 167 -3.29 0.35 -7.86
N ARG A 168 -2.78 1.11 -6.90
CA ARG A 168 -1.35 1.34 -6.77
C ARG A 168 -0.94 1.29 -5.30
N PHE A 169 0.07 0.47 -5.01
CA PHE A 169 0.72 0.43 -3.71
C PHE A 169 2.00 1.25 -3.81
N ASP A 170 2.07 2.33 -3.05
CA ASP A 170 3.24 3.20 -2.97
C ASP A 170 3.96 2.96 -1.66
N PHE A 171 5.25 2.61 -1.71
CA PHE A 171 6.13 2.56 -0.55
C PHE A 171 7.17 3.67 -0.66
N GLY A 172 7.09 4.65 0.23
CA GLY A 172 8.00 5.79 0.26
C GLY A 172 9.07 5.64 1.33
N ARG A 173 10.25 6.13 1.04
CA ARG A 173 11.40 6.18 1.92
C ARG A 173 11.93 7.60 2.00
N ASP A 174 12.44 7.97 3.14
CA ASP A 174 13.31 9.14 3.27
C ASP A 174 14.77 8.79 2.93
N GLY A 175 15.72 9.63 3.30
CA GLY A 175 17.11 9.51 2.87
C GLY A 175 17.91 8.42 3.58
N CYS A 176 17.43 7.86 4.67
CA CYS A 176 18.17 6.95 5.55
C CYS A 176 17.26 6.23 6.54
N GLY A 177 17.83 5.37 7.41
CA GLY A 177 17.12 4.83 8.56
C GLY A 177 16.13 3.70 8.27
N GLY A 178 16.14 3.13 7.08
CA GLY A 178 15.28 2.02 6.69
C GLY A 178 15.44 0.78 7.57
N ASN A 179 14.52 -0.17 7.42
CA ASN A 179 14.55 -1.44 8.15
C ASN A 179 14.45 -2.60 7.13
N ASP A 180 13.29 -3.25 7.00
CA ASP A 180 13.07 -4.33 6.03
C ASP A 180 12.32 -3.80 4.80
N GLY A 181 11.11 -3.33 4.99
CA GLY A 181 10.28 -2.79 3.92
C GLY A 181 8.82 -3.21 4.03
N TRP A 182 8.14 -3.26 2.90
CA TRP A 182 6.71 -3.58 2.81
C TRP A 182 6.46 -4.77 1.88
N TYR A 183 5.83 -5.79 2.41
CA TYR A 183 5.35 -6.97 1.66
C TYR A 183 3.85 -6.85 1.46
N VAL A 184 3.38 -7.16 0.24
CA VAL A 184 1.95 -7.19 -0.12
C VAL A 184 1.64 -8.49 -0.85
N ASP A 185 0.55 -9.15 -0.44
CA ASP A 185 0.13 -10.44 -0.95
C ASP A 185 -1.40 -10.55 -0.97
N ASN A 186 -1.94 -11.58 -1.62
CA ASN A 186 -3.36 -11.92 -1.63
C ASN A 186 -4.29 -10.74 -1.95
N VAL A 187 -3.87 -9.85 -2.87
CA VAL A 187 -4.70 -8.72 -3.29
C VAL A 187 -5.91 -9.24 -4.05
N ALA A 188 -7.08 -9.02 -3.50
CA ALA A 188 -8.34 -9.47 -4.07
C ALA A 188 -9.42 -8.38 -4.06
N MET A 189 -10.18 -8.32 -5.13
CA MET A 189 -11.41 -7.53 -5.19
C MET A 189 -12.60 -8.48 -5.25
N SER A 190 -13.58 -8.24 -4.39
CA SER A 190 -14.78 -9.06 -4.29
C SER A 190 -16.04 -8.22 -4.24
N THR A 191 -17.12 -8.74 -4.79
CA THR A 191 -18.46 -8.18 -4.64
C THR A 191 -19.27 -9.10 -3.73
N CYS A 192 -19.79 -8.59 -2.62
CA CYS A 192 -20.75 -9.30 -1.81
C CYS A 192 -22.15 -9.01 -2.38
N LEU A 193 -22.71 -9.97 -3.11
CA LEU A 193 -24.13 -9.90 -3.47
C LEU A 193 -24.96 -10.05 -2.20
N ALA A 194 -25.90 -9.14 -1.95
CA ALA A 194 -26.90 -9.35 -0.91
C ALA A 194 -27.61 -10.67 -1.22
N GLY A 195 -27.45 -11.65 -0.35
CA GLY A 195 -28.12 -12.94 -0.53
C GLY A 195 -29.61 -12.67 -0.67
N SER A 196 -30.24 -13.19 -1.73
CA SER A 196 -31.68 -13.26 -1.82
C SER A 196 -32.15 -14.20 -0.72
N GLY A 197 -32.36 -13.66 0.47
CA GLY A 197 -32.98 -14.39 1.58
C GLY A 197 -34.38 -14.80 1.12
N LYS A 198 -34.53 -16.04 0.64
CA LYS A 198 -35.82 -16.69 0.64
C LYS A 198 -36.25 -16.78 2.10
N ALA A 199 -37.15 -15.90 2.51
CA ALA A 199 -37.93 -16.13 3.70
C ALA A 199 -38.60 -17.50 3.52
N ALA A 200 -38.17 -18.48 4.30
CA ALA A 200 -38.90 -19.72 4.43
C ALA A 200 -40.23 -19.35 5.09
N ALA A 201 -41.31 -19.37 4.30
CA ALA A 201 -42.65 -19.35 4.83
C ALA A 201 -42.78 -20.58 5.75
N ARG A 202 -42.93 -20.34 7.05
CA ARG A 202 -43.43 -21.36 7.97
C ARG A 202 -44.92 -21.53 7.62
N GLU A 203 -45.26 -22.64 7.04
CA GLU A 203 -46.66 -23.13 7.09
C GLU A 203 -46.97 -23.58 8.53
N GLU A 204 -48.04 -23.02 9.07
CA GLU A 204 -48.67 -23.48 10.32
C GLU A 204 -49.49 -24.76 10.02
#